data_50ac4a0b2e6ee19b237d0ac7e6de38ed
#
_entry.id   50ac4a0b2e6ee19b237d0ac7e6de38ed
#
_cell.length_a   1.000
_cell.length_b   1.000
_cell.length_c   1.000
_cell.angle_alpha   90.00
_cell.angle_beta   90.00
_cell.angle_gamma   90.00
#
_symmetry.space_group_name_H-M   'P 1'
#
loop_
_entity.id
_entity.type
_entity.pdbx_description
1 polymer ?
#
loop_
_entity_poly.entity_id
_entity_poly.type
_entity_poly.pdbx_seq_one_letter_code
_entity_poly.pdbx_strand_id
1 'polypeptide(L)'
;MPVAKGSTIDPARTRAAMLEAAQPLLYERGLDGVGMTELCARLGVSKETLYRHFGTKDGLVQAVLEARSDKVGAWLADAVESAGDDPAEQLAAVFDALGEWYAQPAFRGCAMVNAAAQHYDEQVRAVAARHLHRYLDLFTGIAARAGAEDPAVLGRQLLMLVEGATVVATMHGPADVGGQARAAAAALLAAAT
;
A
#
# COMPACT_ATOMS: atom_id res chain seq x y z
N MET A 1 -17.19 8.70 -42.39
CA MET A 1 -16.44 7.43 -42.27
C MET A 1 -17.08 6.62 -41.14
N PRO A 2 -17.56 5.40 -41.36
CA PRO A 2 -18.18 4.61 -40.30
C PRO A 2 -17.10 4.15 -39.32
N VAL A 3 -17.35 4.36 -38.02
CA VAL A 3 -16.55 3.84 -36.94
C VAL A 3 -16.60 2.30 -36.98
N ALA A 4 -15.44 1.66 -36.95
CA ALA A 4 -15.30 0.21 -36.94
C ALA A 4 -16.04 -0.38 -35.73
N LYS A 5 -17.11 -1.11 -36.02
CA LYS A 5 -17.81 -1.99 -35.07
C LYS A 5 -16.91 -3.16 -34.76
N GLY A 6 -16.46 -3.34 -33.51
CA GLY A 6 -15.91 -4.60 -33.05
C GLY A 6 -14.57 -4.60 -32.35
N SER A 7 -14.25 -3.63 -31.47
CA SER A 7 -13.34 -3.95 -30.37
C SER A 7 -14.19 -4.47 -29.21
N THR A 8 -14.17 -5.77 -28.96
CA THR A 8 -14.66 -6.35 -27.71
C THR A 8 -13.88 -5.68 -26.59
N ILE A 9 -14.56 -4.80 -25.84
CA ILE A 9 -13.98 -4.16 -24.65
C ILE A 9 -13.67 -5.31 -23.70
N ASP A 10 -12.38 -5.57 -23.47
CA ASP A 10 -11.94 -6.58 -22.52
C ASP A 10 -12.40 -6.16 -21.11
N PRO A 11 -13.28 -6.91 -20.44
CA PRO A 11 -13.80 -6.56 -19.14
C PRO A 11 -12.70 -6.46 -18.08
N ALA A 12 -11.65 -7.28 -18.16
CA ALA A 12 -10.52 -7.27 -17.24
C ALA A 12 -9.70 -5.98 -17.39
N ARG A 13 -9.41 -5.59 -18.62
CA ARG A 13 -8.71 -4.34 -18.92
C ARG A 13 -9.51 -3.12 -18.49
N THR A 14 -10.83 -3.13 -18.70
CA THR A 14 -11.71 -2.06 -18.24
C THR A 14 -11.72 -1.94 -16.72
N ARG A 15 -11.80 -3.08 -16.02
CA ARG A 15 -11.74 -3.12 -14.55
C ARG A 15 -10.41 -2.57 -14.03
N ALA A 16 -9.29 -2.97 -14.62
CA ALA A 16 -7.96 -2.49 -14.23
C ALA A 16 -7.82 -0.96 -14.41
N ALA A 17 -8.28 -0.43 -15.55
CA ALA A 17 -8.27 1.01 -15.82
C ALA A 17 -9.13 1.81 -14.80
N MET A 18 -10.29 1.27 -14.40
CA MET A 18 -11.12 1.88 -13.36
C MET A 18 -10.41 1.92 -12.01
N LEU A 19 -9.73 0.84 -11.61
CA LEU A 19 -8.98 0.78 -10.35
C LEU A 19 -7.84 1.80 -10.35
N GLU A 20 -7.08 1.88 -11.45
CA GLU A 20 -5.98 2.80 -11.60
C GLU A 20 -6.42 4.27 -11.53
N ALA A 21 -7.54 4.62 -12.17
CA ALA A 21 -8.08 5.98 -12.14
C ALA A 21 -8.76 6.34 -10.81
N ALA A 22 -9.35 5.37 -10.10
CA ALA A 22 -10.01 5.60 -8.81
C ALA A 22 -9.01 5.76 -7.65
N GLN A 23 -7.85 5.09 -7.72
CA GLN A 23 -6.87 5.03 -6.64
C GLN A 23 -6.40 6.41 -6.17
N PRO A 24 -5.87 7.32 -7.02
CA PRO A 24 -5.42 8.63 -6.57
C PRO A 24 -6.56 9.46 -5.98
N LEU A 25 -7.74 9.39 -6.56
CA LEU A 25 -8.89 10.14 -6.13
C LEU A 25 -9.33 9.77 -4.70
N LEU A 26 -9.42 8.48 -4.42
CA LEU A 26 -9.78 7.97 -3.10
C LEU A 26 -8.66 8.20 -2.07
N TYR A 27 -7.41 8.18 -2.51
CA TYR A 27 -6.26 8.44 -1.64
C TYR A 27 -6.16 9.90 -1.22
N GLU A 28 -6.41 10.83 -2.14
CA GLU A 28 -6.31 12.28 -1.87
C GLU A 28 -7.48 12.80 -1.05
N ARG A 29 -8.70 12.30 -1.29
CA ARG A 29 -9.92 12.87 -0.76
C ARG A 29 -10.60 12.02 0.31
N GLY A 30 -10.06 10.85 0.60
CA GLY A 30 -10.68 9.87 1.50
C GLY A 30 -11.87 9.16 0.86
N LEU A 31 -12.31 8.08 1.49
CA LEU A 31 -13.35 7.22 0.93
C LEU A 31 -14.72 7.88 0.87
N ASP A 32 -15.04 8.74 1.83
CA ASP A 32 -16.31 9.49 1.89
C ASP A 32 -16.28 10.78 1.08
N GLY A 33 -15.09 11.32 0.84
CA GLY A 33 -14.90 12.58 0.11
C GLY A 33 -15.26 12.52 -1.37
N VAL A 34 -15.56 11.33 -1.91
CA VAL A 34 -15.86 11.13 -3.34
C VAL A 34 -17.19 10.43 -3.51
N GLY A 35 -18.18 11.15 -4.05
CA GLY A 35 -19.50 10.62 -4.36
C GLY A 35 -19.52 9.74 -5.61
N MET A 36 -20.50 8.83 -5.74
CA MET A 36 -20.66 7.92 -6.86
C MET A 36 -20.73 8.64 -8.22
N THR A 37 -21.44 9.78 -8.27
CA THR A 37 -21.59 10.55 -9.53
C THR A 37 -20.26 11.11 -9.99
N GLU A 38 -19.44 11.61 -9.07
CA GLU A 38 -18.12 12.11 -9.37
C GLU A 38 -17.17 10.98 -9.78
N LEU A 39 -17.20 9.84 -9.07
CA LEU A 39 -16.44 8.64 -9.46
C LEU A 39 -16.75 8.26 -10.91
N CYS A 40 -18.02 8.11 -11.27
CA CYS A 40 -18.42 7.76 -12.63
C CYS A 40 -17.92 8.77 -13.65
N ALA A 41 -18.03 10.08 -13.36
CA ALA A 41 -17.55 11.14 -14.23
C ALA A 41 -16.03 11.09 -14.44
N ARG A 42 -15.27 10.89 -13.36
CA ARG A 42 -13.80 10.80 -13.39
C ARG A 42 -13.31 9.52 -14.09
N LEU A 43 -14.01 8.41 -13.89
CA LEU A 43 -13.70 7.13 -14.54
C LEU A 43 -14.19 7.06 -16.00
N GLY A 44 -15.01 8.02 -16.45
CA GLY A 44 -15.59 8.02 -17.79
C GLY A 44 -16.57 6.87 -18.03
N VAL A 45 -17.25 6.39 -16.97
CA VAL A 45 -18.15 5.23 -17.05
C VAL A 45 -19.54 5.55 -16.49
N SER A 46 -20.56 4.78 -16.92
CA SER A 46 -21.88 4.85 -16.33
C SER A 46 -21.92 4.15 -14.95
N LYS A 47 -22.90 4.54 -14.11
CA LYS A 47 -23.17 3.84 -12.84
C LYS A 47 -23.42 2.35 -13.04
N GLU A 48 -24.15 1.99 -14.09
CA GLU A 48 -24.43 0.59 -14.45
C GLU A 48 -23.14 -0.19 -14.75
N THR A 49 -22.20 0.41 -15.49
CA THR A 49 -20.90 -0.18 -15.78
C THR A 49 -20.09 -0.37 -14.51
N LEU A 50 -20.06 0.62 -13.62
CA LEU A 50 -19.36 0.53 -12.35
C LEU A 50 -19.95 -0.59 -11.47
N TYR A 51 -21.28 -0.64 -11.33
CA TYR A 51 -21.94 -1.69 -10.55
C TYR A 51 -21.77 -3.07 -11.12
N ARG A 52 -21.71 -3.20 -12.44
CA ARG A 52 -21.44 -4.50 -13.10
C ARG A 52 -20.04 -5.05 -12.75
N HIS A 53 -19.03 -4.18 -12.57
CA HIS A 53 -17.66 -4.60 -12.26
C HIS A 53 -17.39 -4.76 -10.75
N PHE A 54 -18.05 -3.98 -9.91
CA PHE A 54 -17.72 -3.90 -8.48
C PHE A 54 -18.92 -4.13 -7.55
N GLY A 55 -20.12 -4.26 -8.07
CA GLY A 55 -21.34 -4.45 -7.29
C GLY A 55 -21.82 -3.19 -6.57
N THR A 56 -20.94 -2.57 -5.77
CA THR A 56 -21.22 -1.39 -4.94
C THR A 56 -20.05 -0.41 -4.96
N LYS A 57 -20.22 0.79 -4.35
CA LYS A 57 -19.10 1.70 -4.08
C LYS A 57 -18.08 1.03 -3.17
N ASP A 58 -18.53 0.33 -2.13
CA ASP A 58 -17.66 -0.34 -1.17
C ASP A 58 -16.87 -1.47 -1.84
N GLY A 59 -17.48 -2.21 -2.78
CA GLY A 59 -16.79 -3.19 -3.60
C GLY A 59 -15.71 -2.58 -4.51
N LEU A 60 -15.92 -1.36 -5.05
CA LEU A 60 -14.87 -0.62 -5.74
C LEU A 60 -13.76 -0.20 -4.76
N VAL A 61 -14.11 0.35 -3.60
CA VAL A 61 -13.15 0.76 -2.57
C VAL A 61 -12.28 -0.42 -2.14
N GLN A 62 -12.88 -1.55 -1.81
CA GLN A 62 -12.18 -2.77 -1.47
C GLN A 62 -11.19 -3.18 -2.58
N ALA A 63 -11.65 -3.24 -3.82
CA ALA A 63 -10.82 -3.62 -4.95
C ALA A 63 -9.65 -2.64 -5.20
N VAL A 64 -9.86 -1.33 -4.99
CA VAL A 64 -8.79 -0.32 -5.07
C VAL A 64 -7.75 -0.52 -3.98
N LEU A 65 -8.18 -0.76 -2.74
CA LEU A 65 -7.28 -1.00 -1.61
C LEU A 65 -6.48 -2.30 -1.79
N GLU A 66 -7.12 -3.37 -2.26
CA GLU A 66 -6.45 -4.64 -2.58
C GLU A 66 -5.39 -4.46 -3.66
N ALA A 67 -5.75 -3.84 -4.79
CA ALA A 67 -4.81 -3.58 -5.88
C ALA A 67 -3.63 -2.69 -5.45
N ARG A 68 -3.87 -1.71 -4.57
CA ARG A 68 -2.80 -0.89 -3.99
C ARG A 68 -1.92 -1.69 -3.05
N SER A 69 -2.49 -2.54 -2.20
CA SER A 69 -1.73 -3.42 -1.30
C SER A 69 -0.84 -4.37 -2.08
N ASP A 70 -1.33 -4.93 -3.21
CA ASP A 70 -0.53 -5.79 -4.09
C ASP A 70 0.65 -5.02 -4.72
N LYS A 71 0.42 -3.79 -5.20
CA LYS A 71 1.49 -2.94 -5.74
C LYS A 71 2.55 -2.60 -4.69
N VAL A 72 2.14 -2.28 -3.46
CA VAL A 72 3.09 -2.00 -2.36
C VAL A 72 3.90 -3.25 -2.02
N GLY A 73 3.25 -4.41 -1.95
CA GLY A 73 3.95 -5.68 -1.70
C GLY A 73 4.98 -6.02 -2.77
N ALA A 74 4.62 -5.87 -4.05
CA ALA A 74 5.53 -6.08 -5.17
C ALA A 74 6.71 -5.09 -5.12
N TRP A 75 6.44 -3.79 -4.93
CA TRP A 75 7.47 -2.76 -4.83
C TRP A 75 8.49 -3.02 -3.71
N LEU A 76 8.06 -3.46 -2.52
CA LEU A 76 8.96 -3.79 -1.43
C LEU A 76 9.72 -5.10 -1.68
N ALA A 77 9.10 -6.07 -2.34
CA ALA A 77 9.78 -7.30 -2.75
C ALA A 77 10.89 -7.00 -3.77
N ASP A 78 10.62 -6.12 -4.74
CA ASP A 78 11.62 -5.66 -5.72
C ASP A 78 12.80 -4.93 -5.04
N ALA A 79 12.53 -4.12 -4.00
CA ALA A 79 13.58 -3.46 -3.22
C ALA A 79 14.48 -4.49 -2.50
N VAL A 80 13.89 -5.52 -1.89
CA VAL A 80 14.61 -6.60 -1.23
C VAL A 80 15.44 -7.41 -2.24
N GLU A 81 14.85 -7.77 -3.38
CA GLU A 81 15.54 -8.53 -4.43
C GLU A 81 16.73 -7.75 -4.99
N SER A 82 16.57 -6.46 -5.22
CA SER A 82 17.61 -5.57 -5.74
C SER A 82 18.78 -5.36 -4.78
N ALA A 83 18.58 -5.54 -3.48
CA ALA A 83 19.62 -5.42 -2.45
C ALA A 83 20.53 -6.65 -2.32
N GLY A 84 20.25 -7.74 -3.06
CA GLY A 84 21.03 -8.98 -3.01
C GLY A 84 20.70 -9.85 -1.79
N ASP A 85 21.70 -10.63 -1.33
CA ASP A 85 21.46 -11.72 -0.35
C ASP A 85 21.69 -11.29 1.11
N ASP A 86 22.32 -10.14 1.37
CA ASP A 86 22.59 -9.66 2.72
C ASP A 86 21.30 -9.14 3.39
N PRO A 87 20.84 -9.78 4.48
CA PRO A 87 19.63 -9.34 5.16
C PRO A 87 19.71 -7.91 5.73
N ALA A 88 20.88 -7.43 6.10
CA ALA A 88 21.05 -6.05 6.59
C ALA A 88 20.85 -5.05 5.44
N GLU A 89 21.38 -5.32 4.26
CA GLU A 89 21.16 -4.50 3.06
C GLU A 89 19.72 -4.60 2.58
N GLN A 90 19.10 -5.77 2.64
CA GLN A 90 17.67 -5.95 2.34
C GLN A 90 16.77 -5.10 3.26
N LEU A 91 17.06 -5.11 4.57
CA LEU A 91 16.32 -4.28 5.53
C LEU A 91 16.54 -2.78 5.24
N ALA A 92 17.79 -2.38 4.98
CA ALA A 92 18.12 -1.01 4.63
C ALA A 92 17.37 -0.55 3.38
N ALA A 93 17.34 -1.36 2.32
CA ALA A 93 16.65 -1.05 1.06
C ALA A 93 15.13 -0.85 1.25
N VAL A 94 14.49 -1.65 2.11
CA VAL A 94 13.06 -1.46 2.46
C VAL A 94 12.84 -0.09 3.10
N PHE A 95 13.67 0.30 4.08
CA PHE A 95 13.52 1.59 4.76
C PHE A 95 13.91 2.78 3.88
N ASP A 96 14.88 2.62 2.97
CA ASP A 96 15.24 3.64 1.98
C ASP A 96 14.07 3.87 1.01
N ALA A 97 13.46 2.80 0.49
CA ALA A 97 12.28 2.87 -0.37
C ALA A 97 11.09 3.56 0.34
N LEU A 98 10.84 3.23 1.61
CA LEU A 98 9.82 3.89 2.43
C LEU A 98 10.15 5.37 2.64
N GLY A 99 11.42 5.72 2.89
CA GLY A 99 11.87 7.10 3.03
C GLY A 99 11.62 7.93 1.78
N GLU A 100 11.91 7.38 0.60
CA GLU A 100 11.60 8.00 -0.69
C GLU A 100 10.08 8.21 -0.88
N TRP A 101 9.28 7.24 -0.47
CA TRP A 101 7.82 7.37 -0.51
C TRP A 101 7.30 8.44 0.43
N TYR A 102 7.84 8.55 1.66
CA TYR A 102 7.48 9.62 2.61
C TYR A 102 7.76 11.02 2.05
N ALA A 103 8.82 11.16 1.25
CA ALA A 103 9.22 12.43 0.64
C ALA A 103 8.35 12.86 -0.56
N GLN A 104 7.47 12.01 -1.06
CA GLN A 104 6.62 12.34 -2.20
C GLN A 104 5.59 13.42 -1.84
N PRO A 105 5.38 14.45 -2.71
CA PRO A 105 4.39 15.51 -2.45
C PRO A 105 2.95 14.99 -2.28
N ALA A 106 2.63 13.86 -2.92
CA ALA A 106 1.34 13.19 -2.84
C ALA A 106 1.20 12.24 -1.64
N PHE A 107 2.22 12.14 -0.77
CA PHE A 107 2.17 11.28 0.41
C PHE A 107 1.07 11.73 1.39
N ARG A 108 0.24 10.78 1.82
CA ARG A 108 -0.88 10.99 2.77
C ARG A 108 -0.97 9.84 3.79
N GLY A 109 0.15 9.11 4.01
CA GLY A 109 0.17 7.95 4.88
C GLY A 109 -0.28 6.64 4.21
N CYS A 110 -0.42 5.59 5.01
CA CYS A 110 -0.86 4.30 4.53
C CYS A 110 -2.36 4.32 4.17
N ALA A 111 -2.68 4.10 2.89
CA ALA A 111 -4.07 4.13 2.42
C ALA A 111 -4.96 3.08 3.11
N MET A 112 -4.42 1.89 3.40
CA MET A 112 -5.15 0.80 4.05
C MET A 112 -5.45 1.12 5.51
N VAL A 113 -4.46 1.64 6.25
CA VAL A 113 -4.63 2.05 7.65
C VAL A 113 -5.58 3.24 7.75
N ASN A 114 -5.42 4.24 6.87
CA ASN A 114 -6.32 5.40 6.82
C ASN A 114 -7.76 4.98 6.52
N ALA A 115 -7.97 4.07 5.57
CA ALA A 115 -9.28 3.54 5.23
C ALA A 115 -9.93 2.81 6.42
N ALA A 116 -9.17 1.94 7.10
CA ALA A 116 -9.67 1.19 8.26
C ALA A 116 -9.98 2.09 9.47
N ALA A 117 -9.28 3.23 9.61
CA ALA A 117 -9.55 4.21 10.66
C ALA A 117 -10.80 5.06 10.37
N GLN A 118 -11.11 5.33 9.09
CA GLN A 118 -12.28 6.11 8.67
C GLN A 118 -13.57 5.27 8.60
N HIS A 119 -13.44 4.00 8.20
CA HIS A 119 -14.58 3.10 8.00
C HIS A 119 -14.48 1.88 8.91
N TYR A 120 -15.51 1.68 9.72
CA TYR A 120 -15.68 0.48 10.56
C TYR A 120 -16.24 -0.72 9.76
N ASP A 121 -16.09 -0.70 8.43
CA ASP A 121 -16.46 -1.81 7.57
C ASP A 121 -15.50 -2.99 7.73
N GLU A 122 -16.05 -4.20 7.92
CA GLU A 122 -15.27 -5.41 8.17
C GLU A 122 -14.39 -5.78 6.98
N GLN A 123 -14.85 -5.55 5.74
CA GLN A 123 -14.09 -5.87 4.53
C GLN A 123 -12.89 -4.94 4.37
N VAL A 124 -13.06 -3.64 4.63
CA VAL A 124 -11.96 -2.66 4.61
C VAL A 124 -10.91 -2.99 5.68
N ARG A 125 -11.36 -3.34 6.90
CA ARG A 125 -10.47 -3.76 7.99
C ARG A 125 -9.72 -5.04 7.65
N ALA A 126 -10.37 -6.00 6.99
CA ALA A 126 -9.74 -7.24 6.54
C ALA A 126 -8.65 -6.97 5.49
N VAL A 127 -8.87 -6.03 4.55
CA VAL A 127 -7.83 -5.62 3.60
C VAL A 127 -6.64 -5.00 4.32
N ALA A 128 -6.88 -4.09 5.27
CA ALA A 128 -5.82 -3.46 6.05
C ALA A 128 -5.03 -4.49 6.88
N ALA A 129 -5.70 -5.43 7.52
CA ALA A 129 -5.06 -6.51 8.28
C ALA A 129 -4.17 -7.37 7.39
N ARG A 130 -4.65 -7.78 6.19
CA ARG A 130 -3.83 -8.52 5.22
C ARG A 130 -2.63 -7.72 4.72
N HIS A 131 -2.80 -6.42 4.53
CA HIS A 131 -1.70 -5.53 4.14
C HIS A 131 -0.60 -5.48 5.20
N LEU A 132 -0.95 -5.28 6.47
CA LEU A 132 0.02 -5.28 7.58
C LEU A 132 0.66 -6.66 7.77
N HIS A 133 -0.09 -7.75 7.51
CA HIS A 133 0.47 -9.10 7.57
C HIS A 133 1.57 -9.33 6.51
N ARG A 134 1.44 -8.77 5.31
CA ARG A 134 2.50 -8.82 4.28
C ARG A 134 3.79 -8.14 4.74
N TYR A 135 3.72 -7.00 5.43
CA TYR A 135 4.90 -6.39 6.05
C TYR A 135 5.50 -7.30 7.12
N LEU A 136 4.64 -7.87 7.96
CA LEU A 136 5.08 -8.79 9.02
C LEU A 136 5.81 -9.98 8.42
N ASP A 137 5.29 -10.60 7.38
CA ASP A 137 5.92 -11.73 6.68
C ASP A 137 7.26 -11.33 6.06
N LEU A 138 7.33 -10.17 5.40
CA LEU A 138 8.55 -9.63 4.81
C LEU A 138 9.64 -9.45 5.87
N PHE A 139 9.34 -8.76 6.96
CA PHE A 139 10.30 -8.49 8.02
C PHE A 139 10.69 -9.73 8.80
N THR A 140 9.75 -10.62 9.07
CA THR A 140 10.04 -11.92 9.72
C THR A 140 10.96 -12.76 8.83
N GLY A 141 10.76 -12.75 7.51
CA GLY A 141 11.62 -13.43 6.56
C GLY A 141 13.05 -12.85 6.54
N ILE A 142 13.21 -11.52 6.54
CA ILE A 142 14.52 -10.87 6.62
C ILE A 142 15.20 -11.22 7.95
N ALA A 143 14.47 -11.08 9.07
CA ALA A 143 14.97 -11.40 10.41
C ALA A 143 15.46 -12.85 10.55
N ALA A 144 14.72 -13.79 9.97
CA ALA A 144 15.10 -15.21 9.97
C ALA A 144 16.39 -15.46 9.17
N ARG A 145 16.53 -14.82 8.00
CA ARG A 145 17.77 -14.93 7.20
C ARG A 145 18.96 -14.27 7.88
N ALA A 146 18.73 -13.22 8.66
CA ALA A 146 19.76 -12.57 9.47
C ALA A 146 20.22 -13.40 10.68
N GLY A 147 19.51 -14.48 11.03
CA GLY A 147 19.81 -15.30 12.20
C GLY A 147 19.29 -14.73 13.52
N ALA A 148 18.25 -13.88 13.49
CA ALA A 148 17.65 -13.33 14.68
C ALA A 148 17.17 -14.42 15.63
N GLU A 149 17.37 -14.25 16.97
CA GLU A 149 16.96 -15.22 17.99
C GLU A 149 15.44 -15.46 17.98
N ASP A 150 14.63 -14.40 17.81
CA ASP A 150 13.17 -14.49 17.61
C ASP A 150 12.74 -13.63 16.40
N PRO A 151 12.74 -14.22 15.18
CA PRO A 151 12.36 -13.50 13.96
C PRO A 151 10.95 -12.91 14.00
N ALA A 152 10.02 -13.54 14.70
CA ALA A 152 8.63 -13.07 14.77
C ALA A 152 8.50 -11.85 15.69
N VAL A 153 9.27 -11.77 16.77
CA VAL A 153 9.34 -10.59 17.64
C VAL A 153 9.98 -9.42 16.87
N LEU A 154 11.14 -9.65 16.24
CA LEU A 154 11.81 -8.61 15.45
C LEU A 154 10.92 -8.12 14.30
N GLY A 155 10.26 -9.03 13.57
CA GLY A 155 9.32 -8.67 12.51
C GLY A 155 8.20 -7.75 12.99
N ARG A 156 7.63 -8.00 14.16
CA ARG A 156 6.62 -7.11 14.78
C ARG A 156 7.18 -5.76 15.20
N GLN A 157 8.40 -5.72 15.74
CA GLN A 157 9.06 -4.46 16.10
C GLN A 157 9.31 -3.59 14.87
N LEU A 158 9.78 -4.19 13.77
CA LEU A 158 10.00 -3.49 12.51
C LEU A 158 8.67 -3.00 11.88
N LEU A 159 7.60 -3.78 11.97
CA LEU A 159 6.27 -3.33 11.56
C LEU A 159 5.80 -2.12 12.37
N MET A 160 5.92 -2.17 13.71
CA MET A 160 5.58 -1.03 14.57
C MET A 160 6.43 0.21 14.24
N LEU A 161 7.70 0.03 13.89
CA LEU A 161 8.59 1.12 13.48
C LEU A 161 8.12 1.75 12.16
N VAL A 162 7.76 0.96 11.15
CA VAL A 162 7.22 1.46 9.86
C VAL A 162 5.93 2.23 10.07
N GLU A 163 4.99 1.68 10.85
CA GLU A 163 3.71 2.36 11.11
C GLU A 163 3.93 3.67 11.89
N GLY A 164 4.83 3.67 12.88
CA GLY A 164 5.22 4.88 13.60
C GLY A 164 5.87 5.93 12.70
N ALA A 165 6.81 5.53 11.85
CA ALA A 165 7.47 6.40 10.88
C ALA A 165 6.46 6.98 9.87
N THR A 166 5.53 6.14 9.38
CA THR A 166 4.45 6.57 8.48
C THR A 166 3.58 7.65 9.10
N VAL A 167 3.19 7.48 10.38
CA VAL A 167 2.40 8.48 11.11
C VAL A 167 3.20 9.78 11.32
N VAL A 168 4.46 9.68 11.74
CA VAL A 168 5.33 10.84 11.96
C VAL A 168 5.52 11.61 10.64
N ALA A 169 5.83 10.93 9.54
CA ALA A 169 5.98 11.55 8.23
C ALA A 169 4.69 12.25 7.76
N THR A 170 3.52 11.66 8.05
CA THR A 170 2.22 12.23 7.70
C THR A 170 1.92 13.51 8.48
N MET A 171 2.23 13.53 9.79
CA MET A 171 1.82 14.61 10.70
C MET A 171 2.85 15.73 10.83
N HIS A 172 4.13 15.41 10.75
CA HIS A 172 5.22 16.35 10.95
C HIS A 172 6.04 16.65 9.69
N GLY A 173 5.72 15.99 8.58
CA GLY A 173 6.48 16.06 7.33
C GLY A 173 7.61 15.02 7.27
N PRO A 174 8.21 14.84 6.08
CA PRO A 174 9.16 13.77 5.81
C PRO A 174 10.58 14.02 6.34
N ALA A 175 10.85 15.16 7.00
CA ALA A 175 12.19 15.61 7.39
C ALA A 175 12.99 14.48 8.07
N ASP A 176 13.80 13.77 7.29
CA ASP A 176 14.68 12.66 7.69
C ASP A 176 14.02 11.49 8.45
N VAL A 177 12.68 11.36 8.36
CA VAL A 177 11.96 10.26 9.03
C VAL A 177 12.43 8.90 8.48
N GLY A 178 12.66 8.80 7.18
CA GLY A 178 13.17 7.60 6.53
C GLY A 178 14.53 7.19 7.06
N GLY A 179 15.49 8.12 7.12
CA GLY A 179 16.84 7.88 7.62
C GLY A 179 16.86 7.47 9.10
N GLN A 180 16.04 8.14 9.93
CA GLN A 180 15.91 7.80 11.35
C GLN A 180 15.28 6.42 11.56
N ALA A 181 14.26 6.08 10.80
CA ALA A 181 13.63 4.75 10.83
C ALA A 181 14.60 3.66 10.38
N ARG A 182 15.37 3.90 9.29
CA ARG A 182 16.43 2.99 8.83
C ARG A 182 17.48 2.74 9.90
N ALA A 183 17.98 3.80 10.55
CA ALA A 183 18.97 3.67 11.63
C ALA A 183 18.43 2.87 12.83
N ALA A 184 17.18 3.10 13.21
CA ALA A 184 16.51 2.34 14.25
C ALA A 184 16.30 0.87 13.87
N ALA A 185 15.92 0.59 12.64
CA ALA A 185 15.78 -0.78 12.12
C ALA A 185 17.11 -1.55 12.14
N ALA A 186 18.21 -0.90 11.71
CA ALA A 186 19.55 -1.49 11.78
C ALA A 186 19.97 -1.81 13.22
N ALA A 187 19.69 -0.92 14.18
CA ALA A 187 19.96 -1.15 15.59
C ALA A 187 19.15 -2.31 16.18
N LEU A 188 17.88 -2.44 15.81
CA LEU A 188 17.02 -3.56 16.20
C LEU A 188 17.56 -4.88 15.65
N LEU A 189 17.98 -4.91 14.38
CA LEU A 189 18.54 -6.10 13.76
C LEU A 189 19.82 -6.52 14.47
N ALA A 190 20.76 -5.59 14.67
CA ALA A 190 22.03 -5.87 15.36
C ALA A 190 21.87 -6.31 16.83
N ALA A 191 20.79 -5.90 17.50
CA ALA A 191 20.50 -6.32 18.87
C ALA A 191 19.83 -7.71 18.95
N ALA A 192 19.30 -8.20 17.84
CA ALA A 192 18.54 -9.48 17.77
C ALA A 192 19.38 -10.63 17.16
N THR A 193 20.55 -10.34 16.59
CA THR A 193 21.51 -11.28 15.98
C THR A 193 22.80 -11.34 16.79
#